data_20d9aa7499a99ee6199efdc44101065c
#
_entry.id   20d9aa7499a99ee6199efdc44101065c
#
_cell.length_a   1.000
_cell.length_b   1.000
_cell.length_c   1.000
_cell.angle_alpha   90.00
_cell.angle_beta   90.00
_cell.angle_gamma   90.00
#
_symmetry.space_group_name_H-M   'P 1'
#
loop_
_entity.id
_entity.type
_entity.pdbx_description
1 polymer ?
#
loop_
_entity_poly.entity_id
_entity_poly.type
_entity_poly.pdbx_seq_one_letter_code
_entity_poly.pdbx_strand_id
1 'polypeptide(L)'
;MTRIVKFGVIGCGLMGKEFASSAARWLHLKEPRARPEIVAVCDLNPELTAWFSENLPSVTQATSDHRALLANEEVEAVYCAVPHNLHHQIYPDILSAGKHLLGEKPFGIDAAANNKIQKAIDEHPELLVRCSSEMPFFPGAQKLIEFVRAGDLGEIIEVEAAFLHSSDLDPDKPINWKRMVDVNGEYGCMGDLGMHVLHVPLRLGWRPASVSASLVNRFPTRRTGNGDIVPCQTWDNATITGHVDDAGGGFPLVLKTWRIAPGHSNTWSIRVLGTRKSAYFSSQNPRQWQFMEYNGGAQVWQVEDLGYQSLFPAITGGIFEFGFADAIQQMWAAYVDELAGGDAGGFHCVTPKEAADHHAILTAALSAGTTKSVCAVEYPNE
;
A
#
# COMPACT_ATOMS: atom_id res chain seq x y z
N MET A 1 27.04 1.66 17.18
CA MET A 1 25.73 2.25 17.51
C MET A 1 24.86 2.16 16.28
N THR A 2 23.60 1.79 16.41
CA THR A 2 22.62 1.78 15.30
C THR A 2 22.47 3.21 14.75
N ARG A 3 22.53 3.39 13.42
CA ARG A 3 22.33 4.70 12.77
C ARG A 3 20.94 5.25 13.15
N ILE A 4 20.86 6.54 13.40
CA ILE A 4 19.59 7.26 13.55
C ILE A 4 19.31 7.94 12.22
N VAL A 5 18.09 7.75 11.67
CA VAL A 5 17.58 8.50 10.54
C VAL A 5 16.52 9.47 11.04
N LYS A 6 16.75 10.77 10.84
CA LYS A 6 15.86 11.83 11.32
C LYS A 6 14.73 12.07 10.34
N PHE A 7 13.49 11.92 10.82
CA PHE A 7 12.28 12.04 10.03
C PHE A 7 11.50 13.31 10.32
N GLY A 8 10.99 13.91 9.24
CA GLY A 8 9.83 14.79 9.27
C GLY A 8 8.55 14.01 8.99
N VAL A 9 7.45 14.36 9.64
CA VAL A 9 6.12 13.81 9.36
C VAL A 9 5.21 14.93 8.86
N ILE A 10 4.70 14.79 7.63
CA ILE A 10 3.71 15.69 7.05
C ILE A 10 2.38 14.94 6.96
N GLY A 11 1.36 15.41 7.71
CA GLY A 11 0.12 14.70 7.93
C GLY A 11 0.16 13.89 9.24
N CYS A 12 -0.29 14.52 10.33
CA CYS A 12 -0.25 13.98 11.69
C CYS A 12 -1.54 13.23 12.08
N GLY A 13 -2.32 12.80 11.08
CA GLY A 13 -3.54 11.99 11.26
C GLY A 13 -3.26 10.56 11.68
N LEU A 14 -4.17 9.64 11.29
CA LEU A 14 -4.08 8.23 11.66
C LEU A 14 -2.74 7.59 11.29
N MET A 15 -2.32 7.72 10.03
CA MET A 15 -1.10 7.07 9.54
C MET A 15 0.17 7.74 10.09
N GLY A 16 0.17 9.07 10.27
CA GLY A 16 1.28 9.76 10.95
C GLY A 16 1.47 9.27 12.38
N LYS A 17 0.38 9.11 13.14
CA LYS A 17 0.42 8.54 14.50
C LYS A 17 0.85 7.08 14.51
N GLU A 18 0.45 6.29 13.52
CA GLU A 18 0.85 4.89 13.38
C GLU A 18 2.35 4.78 13.10
N PHE A 19 2.93 5.68 12.29
CA PHE A 19 4.38 5.77 12.11
C PHE A 19 5.09 6.10 13.44
N ALA A 20 4.57 7.04 14.21
CA ALA A 20 5.12 7.37 15.53
C ALA A 20 5.07 6.16 16.49
N SER A 21 3.95 5.43 16.52
CA SER A 21 3.79 4.20 17.29
C SER A 21 4.82 3.14 16.89
N SER A 22 5.02 2.94 15.60
CA SER A 22 6.01 1.99 15.10
C SER A 22 7.45 2.42 15.43
N ALA A 23 7.77 3.70 15.31
CA ALA A 23 9.07 4.24 15.69
C ALA A 23 9.35 4.00 17.19
N ALA A 24 8.35 4.17 18.05
CA ALA A 24 8.46 3.87 19.49
C ALA A 24 8.68 2.36 19.77
N ARG A 25 8.10 1.48 18.94
CA ARG A 25 8.28 0.02 19.01
C ARG A 25 9.55 -0.49 18.32
N TRP A 26 10.43 0.36 17.82
CA TRP A 26 11.60 -0.09 17.04
C TRP A 26 12.52 -1.04 17.78
N LEU A 27 12.52 -1.01 19.11
CA LEU A 27 13.21 -1.97 19.97
C LEU A 27 12.71 -3.41 19.83
N HIS A 28 11.54 -3.61 19.21
CA HIS A 28 11.02 -4.94 18.91
C HIS A 28 11.82 -5.65 17.81
N LEU A 29 12.44 -4.90 16.90
CA LEU A 29 13.27 -5.45 15.83
C LEU A 29 14.64 -5.87 16.36
N LYS A 30 15.09 -7.06 15.98
CA LYS A 30 16.39 -7.59 16.36
C LYS A 30 17.48 -6.98 15.46
N GLU A 31 18.44 -6.27 16.07
CA GLU A 31 19.62 -5.75 15.39
C GLU A 31 19.34 -4.96 14.11
N PRO A 32 18.40 -3.98 14.12
CA PRO A 32 18.10 -3.20 12.91
C PRO A 32 19.34 -2.36 12.52
N ARG A 33 19.57 -2.22 11.21
CA ARG A 33 20.69 -1.43 10.66
C ARG A 33 20.59 0.04 11.04
N ALA A 34 19.37 0.57 11.08
CA ALA A 34 19.07 1.93 11.51
C ALA A 34 17.73 2.00 12.25
N ARG A 35 17.45 3.13 12.90
CA ARG A 35 16.17 3.43 13.54
C ARG A 35 15.67 4.81 13.14
N PRO A 36 14.35 5.01 13.00
CA PRO A 36 13.78 6.33 12.78
C PRO A 36 13.76 7.14 14.09
N GLU A 37 13.93 8.45 13.96
CA GLU A 37 13.67 9.42 15.01
C GLU A 37 12.88 10.59 14.42
N ILE A 38 11.67 10.82 14.90
CA ILE A 38 10.81 11.90 14.42
C ILE A 38 11.24 13.19 15.12
N VAL A 39 11.74 14.17 14.34
CA VAL A 39 12.25 15.45 14.85
C VAL A 39 11.38 16.65 14.49
N ALA A 40 10.58 16.54 13.43
CA ALA A 40 9.72 17.61 12.96
C ALA A 40 8.36 17.06 12.51
N VAL A 41 7.28 17.82 12.76
CA VAL A 41 5.93 17.43 12.38
C VAL A 41 5.17 18.60 11.76
N CYS A 42 4.31 18.32 10.78
CA CYS A 42 3.50 19.31 10.11
C CYS A 42 2.06 18.82 9.90
N ASP A 43 1.10 19.60 10.34
CA ASP A 43 -0.33 19.42 10.03
C ASP A 43 -1.06 20.76 10.13
N LEU A 44 -2.10 20.96 9.34
CA LEU A 44 -2.94 22.16 9.41
C LEU A 44 -3.75 22.23 10.73
N ASN A 45 -4.01 21.08 11.35
CA ASN A 45 -4.67 21.01 12.66
C ASN A 45 -3.61 20.99 13.78
N PRO A 46 -3.50 22.08 14.60
CA PRO A 46 -2.52 22.17 15.67
C PRO A 46 -2.69 21.13 16.79
N GLU A 47 -3.90 20.59 16.98
CA GLU A 47 -4.12 19.52 17.97
C GLU A 47 -3.40 18.22 17.57
N LEU A 48 -3.30 17.96 16.26
CA LEU A 48 -2.61 16.79 15.76
C LEU A 48 -1.09 16.91 15.95
N THR A 49 -0.51 18.08 15.69
CA THR A 49 0.94 18.30 15.92
C THR A 49 1.27 18.35 17.40
N ALA A 50 0.40 18.92 18.24
CA ALA A 50 0.56 18.96 19.70
C ALA A 50 0.70 17.55 20.29
N TRP A 51 -0.14 16.59 19.81
CA TRP A 51 -0.04 15.20 20.26
C TRP A 51 1.37 14.62 20.06
N PHE A 52 2.04 14.93 18.94
CA PHE A 52 3.41 14.46 18.68
C PHE A 52 4.41 15.10 19.65
N SER A 53 4.32 16.41 19.86
CA SER A 53 5.22 17.13 20.77
C SER A 53 5.08 16.70 22.23
N GLU A 54 3.86 16.32 22.64
CA GLU A 54 3.57 15.83 23.99
C GLU A 54 4.07 14.40 24.23
N ASN A 55 4.05 13.54 23.19
CA ASN A 55 4.37 12.12 23.32
C ASN A 55 5.79 11.74 22.86
N LEU A 56 6.44 12.58 22.05
CA LEU A 56 7.76 12.32 21.48
C LEU A 56 8.74 13.45 21.84
N PRO A 57 9.61 13.26 22.85
CA PRO A 57 10.59 14.27 23.25
C PRO A 57 11.60 14.65 22.15
N SER A 58 11.73 13.82 21.10
CA SER A 58 12.59 14.10 19.94
C SER A 58 12.02 15.15 18.99
N VAL A 59 10.70 15.44 19.06
CA VAL A 59 10.06 16.45 18.21
C VAL A 59 10.42 17.84 18.72
N THR A 60 11.29 18.51 17.96
CA THR A 60 11.78 19.88 18.25
C THR A 60 11.06 20.94 17.44
N GLN A 61 10.34 20.55 16.38
CA GLN A 61 9.59 21.44 15.51
C GLN A 61 8.19 20.91 15.23
N ALA A 62 7.18 21.75 15.50
CA ALA A 62 5.79 21.53 15.10
C ALA A 62 5.31 22.76 14.31
N THR A 63 4.74 22.55 13.13
CA THR A 63 4.36 23.65 12.22
C THR A 63 3.10 23.31 11.43
N SER A 64 2.43 24.32 10.88
CA SER A 64 1.35 24.17 9.90
C SER A 64 1.81 24.36 8.45
N ASP A 65 3.07 24.75 8.25
CA ASP A 65 3.67 24.95 6.91
C ASP A 65 4.70 23.86 6.62
N HIS A 66 4.40 22.98 5.65
CA HIS A 66 5.31 21.91 5.27
C HIS A 66 6.66 22.44 4.74
N ARG A 67 6.71 23.65 4.16
CA ARG A 67 7.97 24.23 3.68
C ARG A 67 8.87 24.61 4.85
N ALA A 68 8.30 25.08 5.96
CA ALA A 68 9.05 25.33 7.18
C ALA A 68 9.65 24.03 7.77
N LEU A 69 8.92 22.89 7.69
CA LEU A 69 9.45 21.58 8.05
C LEU A 69 10.58 21.18 7.09
N LEU A 70 10.41 21.35 5.80
CA LEU A 70 11.39 20.96 4.77
C LEU A 70 12.69 21.79 4.86
N ALA A 71 12.62 23.03 5.35
CA ALA A 71 13.79 23.88 5.61
C ALA A 71 14.61 23.42 6.82
N ASN A 72 14.13 22.48 7.62
CA ASN A 72 14.87 21.93 8.74
C ASN A 72 16.02 21.03 8.27
N GLU A 73 17.25 21.44 8.51
CA GLU A 73 18.45 20.72 8.08
C GLU A 73 18.64 19.37 8.80
N GLU A 74 18.02 19.18 9.97
CA GLU A 74 18.09 17.90 10.68
C GLU A 74 17.25 16.82 10.02
N VAL A 75 16.21 17.16 9.25
CA VAL A 75 15.34 16.18 8.58
C VAL A 75 16.08 15.57 7.39
N GLU A 76 16.29 14.25 7.41
CA GLU A 76 16.89 13.48 6.31
C GLU A 76 15.82 12.91 5.38
N ALA A 77 14.72 12.40 5.96
CA ALA A 77 13.63 11.75 5.25
C ALA A 77 12.27 12.25 5.72
N VAL A 78 11.29 12.22 4.84
CA VAL A 78 9.92 12.62 5.17
C VAL A 78 8.98 11.42 4.99
N TYR A 79 8.17 11.15 6.01
CA TYR A 79 6.96 10.36 5.87
C TYR A 79 5.79 11.31 5.60
N CYS A 80 5.14 11.15 4.44
CA CYS A 80 4.07 12.05 4.02
C CYS A 80 2.73 11.31 3.91
N ALA A 81 1.79 11.63 4.80
CA ALA A 81 0.48 11.00 4.99
C ALA A 81 -0.67 12.01 4.86
N VAL A 82 -0.62 12.82 3.83
CA VAL A 82 -1.65 13.81 3.49
C VAL A 82 -2.76 13.20 2.62
N PRO A 83 -3.93 13.88 2.46
CA PRO A 83 -4.96 13.47 1.50
C PRO A 83 -4.43 13.32 0.07
N HIS A 84 -5.03 12.41 -0.70
CA HIS A 84 -4.56 11.97 -2.02
C HIS A 84 -4.38 13.11 -3.03
N ASN A 85 -5.26 14.11 -3.01
CA ASN A 85 -5.21 15.26 -3.90
C ASN A 85 -4.03 16.21 -3.66
N LEU A 86 -3.32 16.08 -2.53
CA LEU A 86 -2.16 16.91 -2.20
C LEU A 86 -0.82 16.26 -2.58
N HIS A 87 -0.80 14.97 -2.91
CA HIS A 87 0.44 14.25 -3.20
C HIS A 87 1.26 14.92 -4.31
N HIS A 88 0.62 15.33 -5.41
CA HIS A 88 1.27 15.92 -6.58
C HIS A 88 1.85 17.33 -6.35
N GLN A 89 1.56 17.94 -5.21
CA GLN A 89 2.11 19.22 -4.78
C GLN A 89 3.21 19.01 -3.73
N ILE A 90 2.93 18.23 -2.69
CA ILE A 90 3.82 18.11 -1.53
C ILE A 90 5.00 17.18 -1.82
N TYR A 91 4.82 16.09 -2.59
CA TYR A 91 5.93 15.17 -2.89
C TYR A 91 7.05 15.85 -3.71
N PRO A 92 6.75 16.63 -4.79
CA PRO A 92 7.77 17.44 -5.46
C PRO A 92 8.46 18.46 -4.55
N ASP A 93 7.72 19.13 -3.64
CA ASP A 93 8.31 20.07 -2.67
C ASP A 93 9.31 19.35 -1.74
N ILE A 94 9.00 18.11 -1.29
CA ILE A 94 9.90 17.28 -0.46
C ILE A 94 11.19 16.95 -1.22
N LEU A 95 11.07 16.50 -2.46
CA LEU A 95 12.22 16.14 -3.29
C LEU A 95 13.09 17.35 -3.62
N SER A 96 12.46 18.48 -3.99
CA SER A 96 13.16 19.74 -4.25
C SER A 96 13.91 20.28 -3.03
N ALA A 97 13.49 19.91 -1.82
CA ALA A 97 14.19 20.24 -0.59
C ALA A 97 15.33 19.24 -0.26
N GLY A 98 15.62 18.27 -1.15
CA GLY A 98 16.68 17.28 -0.99
C GLY A 98 16.37 16.22 0.08
N LYS A 99 15.10 15.93 0.36
CA LYS A 99 14.71 14.96 1.38
C LYS A 99 14.23 13.66 0.74
N HIS A 100 14.65 12.50 1.30
CA HIS A 100 14.09 11.20 0.94
C HIS A 100 12.60 11.14 1.26
N LEU A 101 11.82 10.35 0.53
CA LEU A 101 10.36 10.30 0.66
C LEU A 101 9.84 8.86 0.82
N LEU A 102 9.12 8.59 1.92
CA LEU A 102 8.12 7.54 1.98
C LEU A 102 6.74 8.21 1.92
N GLY A 103 6.10 8.12 0.76
CA GLY A 103 4.79 8.73 0.52
C GLY A 103 3.66 7.72 0.69
N GLU A 104 2.51 8.18 1.19
CA GLU A 104 1.31 7.36 1.22
C GLU A 104 0.76 7.07 -0.17
N LYS A 105 0.11 5.90 -0.29
CA LYS A 105 -0.64 5.51 -1.49
C LYS A 105 -1.85 6.46 -1.70
N PRO A 106 -2.36 6.63 -2.92
CA PRO A 106 -2.03 5.92 -4.17
C PRO A 106 -0.89 6.54 -4.98
N PHE A 107 -0.13 7.46 -4.42
CA PHE A 107 1.00 8.15 -5.07
C PHE A 107 0.56 9.07 -6.21
N GLY A 108 -0.44 9.87 -5.92
CA GLY A 108 -1.19 10.75 -6.82
C GLY A 108 -2.66 10.37 -6.89
N ILE A 109 -3.52 11.33 -7.14
CA ILE A 109 -4.97 11.14 -7.20
C ILE A 109 -5.42 10.48 -8.51
N ASP A 110 -4.62 10.66 -9.58
CA ASP A 110 -4.81 10.14 -10.93
C ASP A 110 -3.46 10.01 -11.67
N ALA A 111 -3.49 9.56 -12.92
CA ALA A 111 -2.28 9.42 -13.75
C ALA A 111 -1.57 10.76 -13.99
N ALA A 112 -2.29 11.87 -14.14
CA ALA A 112 -1.68 13.18 -14.36
C ALA A 112 -0.93 13.67 -13.11
N ALA A 113 -1.50 13.46 -11.93
CA ALA A 113 -0.84 13.73 -10.66
C ALA A 113 0.39 12.83 -10.45
N ASN A 114 0.27 11.54 -10.77
CA ASN A 114 1.39 10.60 -10.70
C ASN A 114 2.52 11.01 -11.65
N ASN A 115 2.23 11.40 -12.88
CA ASN A 115 3.24 11.87 -13.85
C ASN A 115 4.03 13.10 -13.34
N LYS A 116 3.38 14.03 -12.60
CA LYS A 116 4.08 15.15 -11.97
C LYS A 116 5.05 14.68 -10.88
N ILE A 117 4.63 13.68 -10.10
CA ILE A 117 5.47 13.08 -9.05
C ILE A 117 6.66 12.35 -9.69
N GLN A 118 6.42 11.53 -10.74
CA GLN A 118 7.48 10.82 -11.46
C GLN A 118 8.52 11.79 -12.04
N LYS A 119 8.07 12.89 -12.65
CA LYS A 119 8.97 13.92 -13.16
C LYS A 119 9.88 14.49 -12.05
N ALA A 120 9.31 14.79 -10.89
CA ALA A 120 10.12 15.29 -9.76
C ALA A 120 11.10 14.23 -9.24
N ILE A 121 10.76 12.95 -9.31
CA ILE A 121 11.67 11.84 -8.95
C ILE A 121 12.82 11.76 -9.94
N ASP A 122 12.55 11.87 -11.25
CA ASP A 122 13.57 11.85 -12.30
C ASP A 122 14.55 13.03 -12.20
N GLU A 123 14.09 14.17 -11.67
CA GLU A 123 14.92 15.35 -11.41
C GLU A 123 15.82 15.18 -10.16
N HIS A 124 15.54 14.19 -9.29
CA HIS A 124 16.26 13.93 -8.04
C HIS A 124 16.61 12.45 -7.87
N PRO A 125 17.36 11.82 -8.79
CA PRO A 125 17.64 10.39 -8.81
C PRO A 125 18.49 9.90 -7.62
N GLU A 126 19.13 10.81 -6.88
CA GLU A 126 19.91 10.51 -5.67
C GLU A 126 19.03 10.25 -4.45
N LEU A 127 17.75 10.63 -4.51
CA LEU A 127 16.84 10.49 -3.39
C LEU A 127 16.12 9.14 -3.40
N LEU A 128 16.04 8.49 -2.25
CA LEU A 128 15.22 7.29 -2.10
C LEU A 128 13.75 7.68 -1.98
N VAL A 129 12.96 7.23 -2.95
CA VAL A 129 11.51 7.45 -2.98
C VAL A 129 10.79 6.10 -3.00
N ARG A 130 9.83 5.93 -2.09
CA ARG A 130 8.99 4.75 -1.99
C ARG A 130 7.54 5.14 -1.67
N CYS A 131 6.61 4.27 -2.08
CA CYS A 131 5.21 4.38 -1.72
C CYS A 131 4.85 3.30 -0.69
N SER A 132 4.04 3.66 0.31
CA SER A 132 3.67 2.73 1.37
C SER A 132 2.64 1.70 0.90
N SER A 133 2.89 0.43 1.26
CA SER A 133 1.93 -0.68 1.13
C SER A 133 2.40 -1.84 2.00
N GLU A 134 1.78 -2.02 3.14
CA GLU A 134 2.20 -2.94 4.20
C GLU A 134 1.79 -4.39 3.98
N MET A 135 0.77 -4.66 3.17
CA MET A 135 0.17 -5.99 3.03
C MET A 135 1.16 -7.10 2.62
N PRO A 136 2.12 -6.84 1.70
CA PRO A 136 3.09 -7.85 1.32
C PRO A 136 4.09 -8.21 2.42
N PHE A 137 4.13 -7.45 3.52
CA PHE A 137 5.05 -7.70 4.64
C PHE A 137 4.51 -8.67 5.69
N PHE A 138 3.31 -9.21 5.52
CA PHE A 138 2.85 -10.36 6.30
C PHE A 138 3.71 -11.59 6.01
N PRO A 139 4.05 -12.41 7.03
CA PRO A 139 4.86 -13.63 6.84
C PRO A 139 4.31 -14.57 5.77
N GLY A 140 2.99 -14.79 5.76
CA GLY A 140 2.36 -15.67 4.76
C GLY A 140 2.39 -15.09 3.36
N ALA A 141 2.35 -13.75 3.19
CA ALA A 141 2.55 -13.11 1.91
C ALA A 141 3.99 -13.28 1.42
N GLN A 142 4.99 -13.09 2.29
CA GLN A 142 6.40 -13.33 1.97
C GLN A 142 6.64 -14.78 1.56
N LYS A 143 6.06 -15.72 2.31
CA LYS A 143 6.16 -17.15 2.00
C LYS A 143 5.55 -17.52 0.65
N LEU A 144 4.39 -16.92 0.32
CA LEU A 144 3.75 -17.09 -0.98
C LEU A 144 4.63 -16.53 -2.11
N ILE A 145 5.24 -15.37 -1.91
CA ILE A 145 6.16 -14.76 -2.89
C ILE A 145 7.37 -15.67 -3.14
N GLU A 146 7.99 -16.19 -2.08
CA GLU A 146 9.09 -17.16 -2.19
C GLU A 146 8.66 -18.40 -2.96
N PHE A 147 7.48 -18.95 -2.64
CA PHE A 147 6.92 -20.13 -3.28
C PHE A 147 6.67 -19.91 -4.78
N VAL A 148 6.16 -18.74 -5.17
CA VAL A 148 5.98 -18.36 -6.58
C VAL A 148 7.34 -18.24 -7.27
N ARG A 149 8.30 -17.55 -6.65
CA ARG A 149 9.67 -17.35 -7.21
C ARG A 149 10.45 -18.65 -7.37
N ALA A 150 10.16 -19.68 -6.59
CA ALA A 150 10.75 -21.00 -6.76
C ALA A 150 10.38 -21.67 -8.10
N GLY A 151 9.34 -21.18 -8.80
CA GLY A 151 9.02 -21.59 -10.18
C GLY A 151 8.30 -22.93 -10.29
N ASP A 152 7.88 -23.53 -9.20
CA ASP A 152 7.30 -24.90 -9.17
C ASP A 152 5.79 -24.95 -9.45
N LEU A 153 5.15 -23.79 -9.69
CA LEU A 153 3.69 -23.71 -9.91
C LEU A 153 3.20 -24.47 -11.13
N GLY A 154 4.06 -24.66 -12.13
CA GLY A 154 3.65 -25.04 -13.48
C GLY A 154 3.16 -23.81 -14.24
N GLU A 155 2.19 -24.00 -15.15
CA GLU A 155 1.51 -22.88 -15.79
C GLU A 155 0.54 -22.24 -14.78
N ILE A 156 0.49 -20.90 -14.74
CA ILE A 156 -0.46 -20.19 -13.90
C ILE A 156 -1.84 -20.24 -14.55
N ILE A 157 -2.85 -20.65 -13.79
CA ILE A 157 -4.24 -20.74 -14.23
C ILE A 157 -4.98 -19.43 -13.93
N GLU A 158 -4.78 -18.88 -12.73
CA GLU A 158 -5.42 -17.65 -12.26
C GLU A 158 -4.63 -17.06 -11.09
N VAL A 159 -4.58 -15.74 -11.00
CA VAL A 159 -4.19 -15.01 -9.81
C VAL A 159 -5.36 -14.14 -9.36
N GLU A 160 -5.72 -14.23 -8.07
CA GLU A 160 -6.67 -13.32 -7.44
C GLU A 160 -5.98 -12.58 -6.29
N ALA A 161 -6.08 -11.24 -6.27
CA ALA A 161 -5.70 -10.41 -5.15
C ALA A 161 -6.88 -9.53 -4.73
N ALA A 162 -7.13 -9.44 -3.43
CA ALA A 162 -8.29 -8.72 -2.91
C ALA A 162 -7.94 -7.90 -1.67
N PHE A 163 -8.53 -6.71 -1.56
CA PHE A 163 -8.57 -5.95 -0.33
C PHE A 163 -10.00 -5.54 -0.04
N LEU A 164 -10.55 -6.15 0.99
CA LEU A 164 -11.98 -6.14 1.30
C LEU A 164 -12.23 -5.45 2.64
N HIS A 165 -13.09 -4.44 2.63
CA HIS A 165 -13.52 -3.69 3.79
C HIS A 165 -15.03 -3.72 3.95
N SER A 166 -15.50 -3.59 5.19
CA SER A 166 -16.90 -3.30 5.51
C SER A 166 -17.09 -1.88 6.06
N SER A 167 -16.08 -1.02 5.89
CA SER A 167 -16.08 0.33 6.49
C SER A 167 -17.21 1.25 6.01
N ASP A 168 -17.76 0.98 4.83
CA ASP A 168 -18.87 1.74 4.25
C ASP A 168 -20.17 0.91 4.13
N LEU A 169 -20.24 -0.24 4.83
CA LEU A 169 -21.40 -1.14 4.80
C LEU A 169 -22.66 -0.53 5.43
N ASP A 170 -22.50 0.28 6.49
CA ASP A 170 -23.60 0.99 7.12
C ASP A 170 -24.12 2.11 6.18
N PRO A 171 -25.39 2.06 5.71
CA PRO A 171 -25.95 3.07 4.84
C PRO A 171 -26.12 4.43 5.52
N ASP A 172 -26.28 4.46 6.85
CA ASP A 172 -26.49 5.67 7.63
C ASP A 172 -25.18 6.38 8.03
N LYS A 173 -24.04 5.74 7.77
CA LYS A 173 -22.74 6.35 8.00
C LYS A 173 -22.62 7.67 7.22
N PRO A 174 -22.22 8.79 7.86
CA PRO A 174 -22.02 10.05 7.17
C PRO A 174 -21.00 9.94 6.03
N ILE A 175 -21.18 10.79 5.01
CA ILE A 175 -20.21 10.88 3.92
C ILE A 175 -18.82 11.24 4.45
N ASN A 176 -17.79 10.61 3.90
CA ASN A 176 -16.42 10.95 4.19
C ASN A 176 -15.66 11.31 2.89
N TRP A 177 -14.47 11.83 3.02
CA TRP A 177 -13.65 12.32 1.90
C TRP A 177 -13.37 11.26 0.82
N LYS A 178 -13.39 9.97 1.19
CA LYS A 178 -13.18 8.85 0.24
C LYS A 178 -14.33 8.69 -0.76
N ARG A 179 -15.46 9.35 -0.51
CA ARG A 179 -16.64 9.38 -1.38
C ARG A 179 -16.70 10.65 -2.24
N MET A 180 -15.67 11.50 -2.16
CA MET A 180 -15.58 12.79 -2.83
C MET A 180 -14.48 12.74 -3.89
N VAL A 181 -14.82 13.03 -5.14
CA VAL A 181 -13.90 12.92 -6.28
C VAL A 181 -12.74 13.91 -6.16
N ASP A 182 -13.00 15.11 -5.64
CA ASP A 182 -11.98 16.16 -5.50
C ASP A 182 -10.86 15.80 -4.52
N VAL A 183 -11.09 14.84 -3.62
CA VAL A 183 -10.12 14.45 -2.58
C VAL A 183 -9.56 13.05 -2.83
N ASN A 184 -10.43 12.10 -3.24
CA ASN A 184 -10.06 10.69 -3.42
C ASN A 184 -9.76 10.32 -4.89
N GLY A 185 -10.17 11.16 -5.86
CA GLY A 185 -10.03 10.90 -7.28
C GLY A 185 -11.13 10.02 -7.88
N GLU A 186 -11.20 9.97 -9.20
CA GLU A 186 -12.20 9.20 -9.95
C GLU A 186 -12.04 7.68 -9.80
N TYR A 187 -10.85 7.21 -9.46
CA TYR A 187 -10.62 5.78 -9.20
C TYR A 187 -11.43 5.25 -8.00
N GLY A 188 -11.79 6.14 -7.05
CA GLY A 188 -12.57 5.77 -5.87
C GLY A 188 -11.91 4.68 -5.03
N CYS A 189 -12.62 3.57 -4.79
CA CYS A 189 -12.08 2.44 -4.04
C CYS A 189 -10.86 1.79 -4.70
N MET A 190 -10.70 1.87 -6.03
CA MET A 190 -9.51 1.39 -6.72
C MET A 190 -8.27 2.21 -6.33
N GLY A 191 -8.38 3.54 -6.26
CA GLY A 191 -7.28 4.42 -5.82
C GLY A 191 -6.90 4.19 -4.36
N ASP A 192 -7.89 4.09 -3.47
CA ASP A 192 -7.67 3.90 -2.04
C ASP A 192 -7.05 2.53 -1.69
N LEU A 193 -7.44 1.45 -2.39
CA LEU A 193 -7.10 0.08 -2.05
C LEU A 193 -6.20 -0.62 -3.09
N GLY A 194 -6.12 -0.07 -4.31
CA GLY A 194 -5.50 -0.73 -5.45
C GLY A 194 -4.02 -0.99 -5.30
N MET A 195 -3.26 -0.05 -4.72
CA MET A 195 -1.83 -0.26 -4.49
C MET A 195 -1.56 -1.50 -3.65
N HIS A 196 -2.37 -1.75 -2.63
CA HIS A 196 -2.24 -2.92 -1.76
C HIS A 196 -2.51 -4.24 -2.52
N VAL A 197 -3.48 -4.29 -3.45
CA VAL A 197 -3.77 -5.50 -4.22
C VAL A 197 -2.78 -5.72 -5.37
N LEU A 198 -2.17 -4.65 -5.90
CA LEU A 198 -1.25 -4.73 -7.03
C LEU A 198 0.22 -4.88 -6.64
N HIS A 199 0.61 -4.57 -5.40
CA HIS A 199 2.02 -4.59 -5.00
C HIS A 199 2.68 -5.96 -5.24
N VAL A 200 2.07 -7.07 -4.80
CA VAL A 200 2.62 -8.42 -5.04
C VAL A 200 2.56 -8.80 -6.52
N PRO A 201 1.43 -8.68 -7.23
CA PRO A 201 1.37 -8.94 -8.66
C PRO A 201 2.43 -8.19 -9.47
N LEU A 202 2.57 -6.87 -9.29
CA LEU A 202 3.57 -6.08 -10.01
C LEU A 202 5.00 -6.49 -9.67
N ARG A 203 5.28 -6.78 -8.39
CA ARG A 203 6.58 -7.26 -7.91
C ARG A 203 6.95 -8.63 -8.50
N LEU A 204 5.97 -9.45 -8.86
CA LEU A 204 6.14 -10.74 -9.53
C LEU A 204 6.13 -10.62 -11.07
N GLY A 205 6.03 -9.40 -11.60
CA GLY A 205 6.02 -9.12 -13.04
C GLY A 205 4.68 -9.37 -13.72
N TRP A 206 3.60 -9.56 -12.96
CA TRP A 206 2.27 -9.82 -13.51
C TRP A 206 1.58 -8.51 -13.88
N ARG A 207 1.90 -8.02 -15.06
CA ARG A 207 1.40 -6.78 -15.66
C ARG A 207 0.33 -7.12 -16.70
N PRO A 208 -0.97 -6.84 -16.47
CA PRO A 208 -2.00 -7.17 -17.45
C PRO A 208 -1.89 -6.30 -18.71
N ALA A 209 -1.91 -6.91 -19.87
CA ALA A 209 -1.92 -6.22 -21.17
C ALA A 209 -3.26 -5.49 -21.42
N SER A 210 -4.35 -6.04 -20.89
CA SER A 210 -5.69 -5.47 -21.00
C SER A 210 -6.52 -5.77 -19.76
N VAL A 211 -7.56 -4.95 -19.53
CA VAL A 211 -8.46 -5.08 -18.39
C VAL A 211 -9.92 -4.88 -18.77
N SER A 212 -10.81 -5.57 -18.06
CA SER A 212 -12.22 -5.24 -17.93
C SER A 212 -12.52 -4.92 -16.46
N ALA A 213 -13.57 -4.11 -16.19
CA ALA A 213 -13.89 -3.75 -14.80
C ALA A 213 -15.40 -3.67 -14.58
N SER A 214 -15.82 -4.10 -13.38
CA SER A 214 -17.15 -3.85 -12.82
C SER A 214 -17.03 -2.85 -11.69
N LEU A 215 -17.55 -1.64 -11.89
CA LEU A 215 -17.57 -0.56 -10.94
C LEU A 215 -18.97 -0.42 -10.37
N VAL A 216 -19.10 -0.45 -9.04
CA VAL A 216 -20.39 -0.45 -8.34
C VAL A 216 -20.44 0.69 -7.33
N ASN A 217 -21.52 1.46 -7.37
CA ASN A 217 -21.87 2.41 -6.34
C ASN A 217 -23.20 1.96 -5.69
N ARG A 218 -23.09 1.16 -4.62
CA ARG A 218 -24.26 0.56 -3.95
C ARG A 218 -25.04 1.58 -3.12
N PHE A 219 -24.33 2.54 -2.54
CA PHE A 219 -24.90 3.66 -1.79
C PHE A 219 -24.60 4.97 -2.53
N PRO A 220 -25.44 5.35 -3.51
CA PRO A 220 -25.19 6.51 -4.37
C PRO A 220 -25.30 7.86 -3.63
N THR A 221 -25.92 7.87 -2.44
CA THR A 221 -26.06 9.07 -1.60
C THR A 221 -25.74 8.74 -0.14
N ARG A 222 -25.28 9.74 0.60
CA ARG A 222 -25.09 9.67 2.06
C ARG A 222 -25.45 11.00 2.70
N ARG A 223 -25.66 10.98 4.02
CA ARG A 223 -25.89 12.21 4.80
C ARG A 223 -24.55 12.89 5.09
N THR A 224 -24.55 14.21 5.10
CA THR A 224 -23.45 15.00 5.69
C THR A 224 -23.57 14.98 7.22
N GLY A 225 -22.56 15.51 7.93
CA GLY A 225 -22.63 15.72 9.38
C GLY A 225 -23.78 16.62 9.82
N ASN A 226 -24.29 17.48 8.93
CA ASN A 226 -25.45 18.38 9.17
C ASN A 226 -26.79 17.73 8.80
N GLY A 227 -26.78 16.51 8.27
CA GLY A 227 -27.98 15.75 7.90
C GLY A 227 -28.44 15.89 6.45
N ASP A 228 -27.81 16.73 5.64
CA ASP A 228 -28.13 16.90 4.21
C ASP A 228 -27.76 15.63 3.43
N ILE A 229 -28.59 15.26 2.45
CA ILE A 229 -28.32 14.15 1.55
C ILE A 229 -27.50 14.65 0.36
N VAL A 230 -26.33 14.08 0.16
CA VAL A 230 -25.41 14.43 -0.92
C VAL A 230 -24.98 13.19 -1.73
N PRO A 231 -24.63 13.34 -3.02
CA PRO A 231 -24.18 12.22 -3.84
C PRO A 231 -22.82 11.70 -3.39
N CYS A 232 -22.67 10.37 -3.41
CA CYS A 232 -21.38 9.71 -3.38
C CYS A 232 -20.82 9.68 -4.81
N GLN A 233 -19.71 10.38 -5.03
CA GLN A 233 -19.14 10.59 -6.36
C GLN A 233 -18.19 9.46 -6.79
N THR A 234 -17.77 8.59 -5.86
CA THR A 234 -16.81 7.53 -6.10
C THR A 234 -17.43 6.15 -5.93
N TRP A 235 -16.74 5.13 -6.40
CA TRP A 235 -17.17 3.72 -6.38
C TRP A 235 -17.03 3.11 -4.98
N ASP A 236 -18.00 2.27 -4.59
CA ASP A 236 -17.93 1.46 -3.38
C ASP A 236 -17.02 0.25 -3.56
N ASN A 237 -17.26 -0.47 -4.65
CA ASN A 237 -16.61 -1.73 -4.98
C ASN A 237 -16.17 -1.72 -6.45
N ALA A 238 -14.96 -2.22 -6.69
CA ALA A 238 -14.48 -2.49 -8.03
C ALA A 238 -13.93 -3.91 -8.11
N THR A 239 -14.29 -4.62 -9.17
CA THR A 239 -13.66 -5.88 -9.58
C THR A 239 -13.05 -5.66 -10.94
N ILE A 240 -11.76 -5.88 -11.06
CA ILE A 240 -10.99 -5.76 -12.30
C ILE A 240 -10.54 -7.16 -12.70
N THR A 241 -10.72 -7.52 -13.97
CA THR A 241 -10.14 -8.73 -14.54
C THR A 241 -9.16 -8.31 -15.61
N GLY A 242 -7.88 -8.53 -15.35
CA GLY A 242 -6.80 -8.30 -16.29
C GLY A 242 -6.38 -9.59 -16.98
N HIS A 243 -5.85 -9.48 -18.20
CA HIS A 243 -5.17 -10.56 -18.89
C HIS A 243 -3.65 -10.31 -18.85
N VAL A 244 -2.92 -11.22 -18.22
CA VAL A 244 -1.45 -11.19 -18.16
C VAL A 244 -0.92 -12.15 -19.21
N ASP A 245 -0.10 -11.66 -20.13
CA ASP A 245 0.52 -12.48 -21.16
C ASP A 245 1.66 -13.33 -20.56
N ASP A 246 1.72 -14.59 -20.96
CA ASP A 246 2.83 -15.51 -20.68
C ASP A 246 3.09 -16.44 -21.88
N ALA A 247 4.09 -17.32 -21.75
CA ALA A 247 4.45 -18.27 -22.81
C ALA A 247 3.36 -19.34 -23.06
N GLY A 248 2.44 -19.54 -22.11
CA GLY A 248 1.34 -20.51 -22.18
C GLY A 248 0.03 -19.95 -22.77
N GLY A 249 0.02 -18.68 -23.19
CA GLY A 249 -1.18 -17.99 -23.72
C GLY A 249 -1.84 -17.05 -22.71
N GLY A 250 -1.23 -16.86 -21.55
CA GLY A 250 -1.63 -15.91 -20.52
C GLY A 250 -2.64 -16.47 -19.52
N PHE A 251 -2.89 -15.65 -18.47
CA PHE A 251 -3.80 -16.00 -17.39
C PHE A 251 -4.58 -14.77 -16.90
N PRO A 252 -5.76 -14.96 -16.30
CA PRO A 252 -6.50 -13.89 -15.67
C PRO A 252 -5.86 -13.47 -14.33
N LEU A 253 -5.75 -12.14 -14.14
CA LEU A 253 -5.45 -11.48 -12.90
C LEU A 253 -6.71 -10.79 -12.38
N VAL A 254 -7.32 -11.31 -11.32
CA VAL A 254 -8.54 -10.78 -10.73
C VAL A 254 -8.19 -9.92 -9.51
N LEU A 255 -8.61 -8.65 -9.54
CA LEU A 255 -8.35 -7.69 -8.47
C LEU A 255 -9.68 -7.22 -7.87
N LYS A 256 -9.80 -7.24 -6.55
CA LYS A 256 -11.00 -6.76 -5.84
C LYS A 256 -10.63 -5.68 -4.84
N THR A 257 -11.20 -4.50 -5.00
CA THR A 257 -11.04 -3.35 -4.10
C THR A 257 -12.42 -2.95 -3.60
N TRP A 258 -12.85 -3.54 -2.48
CA TRP A 258 -14.22 -3.40 -2.00
C TRP A 258 -14.25 -2.70 -0.64
N ARG A 259 -15.13 -1.70 -0.52
CA ARG A 259 -15.41 -0.99 0.73
C ARG A 259 -16.71 -1.46 1.40
N ILE A 260 -17.49 -2.27 0.66
CA ILE A 260 -18.73 -2.90 1.11
C ILE A 260 -18.58 -4.40 0.90
N ALA A 261 -17.98 -5.08 1.88
CA ALA A 261 -17.74 -6.52 1.89
C ALA A 261 -18.13 -7.13 3.22
N PRO A 262 -19.39 -7.59 3.40
CA PRO A 262 -19.84 -8.22 4.65
C PRO A 262 -18.93 -9.38 5.07
N GLY A 263 -18.56 -9.43 6.35
CA GLY A 263 -17.64 -10.43 6.90
C GLY A 263 -16.15 -10.08 6.77
N HIS A 264 -15.81 -8.91 6.18
CA HIS A 264 -14.43 -8.48 5.96
C HIS A 264 -14.20 -7.06 6.50
N SER A 265 -13.78 -6.94 7.75
CA SER A 265 -13.48 -5.63 8.34
C SER A 265 -12.27 -4.96 7.66
N ASN A 266 -11.22 -5.74 7.42
CA ASN A 266 -9.96 -5.30 6.82
C ASN A 266 -9.17 -6.54 6.34
N THR A 267 -9.61 -7.15 5.24
CA THR A 267 -9.04 -8.42 4.74
C THR A 267 -8.29 -8.21 3.45
N TRP A 268 -6.98 -8.41 3.49
CA TRP A 268 -6.18 -8.56 2.29
C TRP A 268 -5.91 -10.04 2.03
N SER A 269 -5.97 -10.46 0.78
CA SER A 269 -5.68 -11.85 0.39
C SER A 269 -5.08 -11.92 -1.00
N ILE A 270 -4.30 -12.99 -1.23
CA ILE A 270 -3.80 -13.36 -2.54
C ILE A 270 -3.88 -14.87 -2.73
N ARG A 271 -4.35 -15.30 -3.90
CA ARG A 271 -4.42 -16.70 -4.33
C ARG A 271 -3.76 -16.85 -5.69
N VAL A 272 -2.91 -17.84 -5.82
CA VAL A 272 -2.26 -18.21 -7.08
C VAL A 272 -2.59 -19.66 -7.36
N LEU A 273 -3.27 -19.92 -8.47
CA LEU A 273 -3.60 -21.27 -8.93
C LEU A 273 -2.65 -21.64 -10.09
N GLY A 274 -1.93 -22.73 -9.91
CA GLY A 274 -1.05 -23.28 -10.94
C GLY A 274 -1.37 -24.73 -11.25
N THR A 275 -0.90 -25.23 -12.40
CA THR A 275 -1.17 -26.60 -12.86
C THR A 275 -0.50 -27.68 -12.02
N ARG A 276 0.56 -27.34 -11.28
CA ARG A 276 1.28 -28.26 -10.38
C ARG A 276 1.12 -27.90 -8.91
N LYS A 277 1.27 -26.63 -8.57
CA LYS A 277 1.14 -26.15 -7.20
C LYS A 277 0.29 -24.89 -7.16
N SER A 278 -0.36 -24.65 -6.04
CA SER A 278 -1.18 -23.48 -5.79
C SER A 278 -0.90 -22.93 -4.40
N ALA A 279 -1.12 -21.64 -4.19
CA ALA A 279 -0.88 -20.99 -2.91
C ALA A 279 -1.98 -19.98 -2.58
N TYR A 280 -2.24 -19.79 -1.29
CA TYR A 280 -3.21 -18.83 -0.77
C TYR A 280 -2.74 -18.25 0.57
N PHE A 281 -2.88 -16.93 0.68
CA PHE A 281 -2.71 -16.21 1.94
C PHE A 281 -3.86 -15.24 2.17
N SER A 282 -4.27 -15.08 3.44
CA SER A 282 -5.24 -14.07 3.87
C SER A 282 -4.86 -13.48 5.22
N SER A 283 -4.92 -12.15 5.33
CA SER A 283 -4.70 -11.43 6.59
C SER A 283 -5.79 -11.69 7.66
N GLN A 284 -6.86 -12.42 7.33
CA GLN A 284 -7.81 -12.96 8.33
C GLN A 284 -7.16 -14.00 9.24
N ASN A 285 -6.16 -14.75 8.72
CA ASN A 285 -5.37 -15.70 9.46
C ASN A 285 -3.88 -15.37 9.27
N PRO A 286 -3.37 -14.28 9.87
CA PRO A 286 -2.06 -13.74 9.55
C PRO A 286 -0.89 -14.66 9.90
N ARG A 287 -1.13 -15.67 10.77
CA ARG A 287 -0.15 -16.70 11.16
C ARG A 287 0.00 -17.82 10.16
N GLN A 288 -0.93 -17.96 9.22
CA GLN A 288 -1.04 -19.16 8.38
C GLN A 288 -1.02 -18.78 6.93
N TRP A 289 -0.43 -19.63 6.12
CA TRP A 289 -0.64 -19.66 4.68
C TRP A 289 -1.06 -21.06 4.26
N GLN A 290 -1.55 -21.19 3.04
CA GLN A 290 -2.01 -22.46 2.50
C GLN A 290 -1.33 -22.72 1.17
N PHE A 291 -1.01 -23.98 0.92
CA PHE A 291 -0.50 -24.43 -0.37
C PHE A 291 -1.05 -25.80 -0.72
N MET A 292 -1.06 -26.10 -2.00
CA MET A 292 -1.49 -27.39 -2.53
C MET A 292 -0.51 -27.84 -3.60
N GLU A 293 -0.20 -29.14 -3.61
CA GLU A 293 0.55 -29.77 -4.68
C GLU A 293 -0.35 -30.80 -5.36
N TYR A 294 -0.50 -30.69 -6.69
CA TYR A 294 -1.28 -31.61 -7.49
C TYR A 294 -0.39 -32.76 -7.99
N ASN A 295 -0.73 -33.97 -7.60
CA ASN A 295 -0.01 -35.20 -7.97
C ASN A 295 -0.90 -36.27 -8.59
N GLY A 296 -2.05 -35.88 -9.18
CA GLY A 296 -3.00 -36.77 -9.83
C GLY A 296 -3.99 -37.48 -8.90
N GLY A 297 -3.96 -37.15 -7.60
CA GLY A 297 -4.84 -37.76 -6.60
C GLY A 297 -5.81 -36.78 -5.95
N ALA A 298 -6.08 -36.97 -4.66
CA ALA A 298 -6.90 -36.08 -3.86
C ALA A 298 -6.24 -34.68 -3.77
N GLN A 299 -7.06 -33.65 -3.96
CA GLN A 299 -6.62 -32.26 -3.85
C GLN A 299 -6.79 -31.78 -2.42
N VAL A 300 -5.69 -31.58 -1.73
CA VAL A 300 -5.67 -31.21 -0.30
C VAL A 300 -4.87 -29.92 -0.12
N TRP A 301 -5.51 -28.90 0.41
CA TRP A 301 -4.82 -27.71 0.88
C TRP A 301 -4.13 -28.00 2.21
N GLN A 302 -2.82 -27.82 2.24
CA GLN A 302 -2.02 -27.90 3.45
C GLN A 302 -1.99 -26.51 4.09
N VAL A 303 -2.09 -26.48 5.43
CA VAL A 303 -2.03 -25.26 6.22
C VAL A 303 -0.75 -25.28 7.03
N GLU A 304 0.07 -24.26 6.91
CA GLU A 304 1.30 -24.10 7.69
C GLU A 304 1.16 -22.90 8.62
N ASP A 305 1.41 -23.11 9.91
CA ASP A 305 1.50 -22.04 10.92
C ASP A 305 2.92 -21.47 10.91
N LEU A 306 3.03 -20.20 10.60
CA LEU A 306 4.30 -19.49 10.45
C LEU A 306 4.77 -18.79 11.74
N GLY A 307 3.90 -18.68 12.74
CA GLY A 307 4.20 -17.85 13.92
C GLY A 307 4.57 -16.42 13.54
N TYR A 308 5.65 -15.90 14.11
CA TYR A 308 6.20 -14.58 13.81
C TYR A 308 7.48 -14.70 12.95
N GLN A 309 7.35 -15.22 11.74
CA GLN A 309 8.46 -15.33 10.79
C GLN A 309 8.45 -14.10 9.88
N SER A 310 8.97 -12.98 10.36
CA SER A 310 8.97 -11.72 9.63
C SER A 310 10.27 -11.49 8.86
N LEU A 311 10.20 -10.59 7.85
CA LEU A 311 11.33 -10.18 7.02
C LEU A 311 12.48 -9.62 7.86
N PHE A 312 12.16 -8.74 8.82
CA PHE A 312 13.08 -8.26 9.83
C PHE A 312 12.77 -8.98 11.16
N PRO A 313 13.70 -9.79 11.69
CA PRO A 313 13.45 -10.61 12.86
C PRO A 313 13.09 -9.80 14.11
N ALA A 314 12.13 -10.30 14.89
CA ALA A 314 11.79 -9.75 16.20
C ALA A 314 12.70 -10.29 17.31
N ILE A 315 12.86 -9.51 18.39
CA ILE A 315 13.66 -9.92 19.57
C ILE A 315 13.11 -11.17 20.27
N THR A 316 11.81 -11.43 20.13
CA THR A 316 11.11 -12.59 20.70
C THR A 316 11.11 -13.82 19.77
N GLY A 317 11.67 -13.70 18.58
CA GLY A 317 11.62 -14.75 17.54
C GLY A 317 10.19 -15.02 17.09
N GLY A 318 9.89 -16.27 16.73
CA GLY A 318 8.60 -16.69 16.18
C GLY A 318 7.54 -17.13 17.22
N ILE A 319 7.63 -16.67 18.47
CA ILE A 319 6.79 -17.17 19.57
C ILE A 319 5.39 -16.52 19.56
N PHE A 320 5.31 -15.22 19.23
CA PHE A 320 4.07 -14.46 19.29
C PHE A 320 3.40 -14.33 17.93
N GLU A 321 2.09 -14.04 17.96
CA GLU A 321 1.28 -13.82 16.76
C GLU A 321 1.70 -12.54 16.05
N PHE A 322 1.66 -12.58 14.70
CA PHE A 322 1.90 -11.44 13.83
C PHE A 322 0.57 -10.74 13.52
N GLY A 323 0.54 -9.43 13.67
CA GLY A 323 -0.65 -8.62 13.39
C GLY A 323 -0.42 -7.50 12.36
N PHE A 324 -1.46 -6.71 12.13
CA PHE A 324 -1.43 -5.62 11.17
C PHE A 324 -0.37 -4.55 11.50
N ALA A 325 -0.28 -4.16 12.79
CA ALA A 325 0.73 -3.20 13.25
C ALA A 325 2.17 -3.69 13.05
N ASP A 326 2.37 -5.03 13.06
CA ASP A 326 3.68 -5.61 12.77
C ASP A 326 4.01 -5.53 11.29
N ALA A 327 3.04 -5.77 10.39
CA ALA A 327 3.22 -5.61 8.95
C ALA A 327 3.59 -4.15 8.58
N ILE A 328 2.95 -3.18 9.20
CA ILE A 328 3.29 -1.77 9.07
C ILE A 328 4.73 -1.51 9.55
N GLN A 329 5.12 -2.02 10.71
CA GLN A 329 6.49 -1.88 11.21
C GLN A 329 7.52 -2.50 10.27
N GLN A 330 7.25 -3.67 9.70
CA GLN A 330 8.12 -4.34 8.73
C GLN A 330 8.28 -3.51 7.44
N MET A 331 7.21 -2.90 6.95
CA MET A 331 7.25 -1.99 5.80
C MET A 331 8.18 -0.79 6.06
N TRP A 332 8.03 -0.14 7.20
CA TRP A 332 8.91 0.98 7.56
C TRP A 332 10.33 0.52 7.84
N ALA A 333 10.52 -0.68 8.40
CA ALA A 333 11.85 -1.26 8.58
C ALA A 333 12.56 -1.46 7.25
N ALA A 334 11.84 -1.92 6.21
CA ALA A 334 12.40 -2.05 4.86
C ALA A 334 12.86 -0.70 4.30
N TYR A 335 12.06 0.36 4.43
CA TYR A 335 12.44 1.68 3.98
C TYR A 335 13.64 2.27 4.75
N VAL A 336 13.65 2.12 6.07
CA VAL A 336 14.76 2.59 6.93
C VAL A 336 16.04 1.80 6.67
N ASP A 337 15.94 0.50 6.37
CA ASP A 337 17.08 -0.33 6.00
C ASP A 337 17.70 0.14 4.67
N GLU A 338 16.89 0.44 3.64
CA GLU A 338 17.36 1.03 2.38
C GLU A 338 18.07 2.38 2.60
N LEU A 339 17.52 3.27 3.43
CA LEU A 339 18.18 4.54 3.80
C LEU A 339 19.54 4.34 4.47
N ALA A 340 19.73 3.21 5.13
CA ALA A 340 20.97 2.84 5.77
C ALA A 340 21.92 2.02 4.86
N GLY A 341 21.60 1.89 3.56
CA GLY A 341 22.38 1.15 2.58
C GLY A 341 22.18 -0.37 2.62
N GLY A 342 21.03 -0.83 3.19
CA GLY A 342 20.60 -2.22 3.13
C GLY A 342 19.83 -2.53 1.85
N ASP A 343 19.38 -3.78 1.74
CA ASP A 343 18.63 -4.32 0.59
C ASP A 343 17.12 -4.51 0.89
N ALA A 344 16.63 -3.87 1.94
CA ALA A 344 15.25 -4.02 2.42
C ALA A 344 14.84 -5.49 2.66
N GLY A 345 15.80 -6.34 3.09
CA GLY A 345 15.55 -7.77 3.27
C GLY A 345 15.18 -8.52 1.98
N GLY A 346 15.53 -7.95 0.81
CA GLY A 346 15.17 -8.48 -0.51
C GLY A 346 13.73 -8.17 -0.96
N PHE A 347 12.98 -7.36 -0.19
CA PHE A 347 11.62 -6.94 -0.54
C PHE A 347 11.38 -5.47 -0.17
N HIS A 348 11.40 -4.60 -1.15
CA HIS A 348 11.21 -3.16 -0.97
C HIS A 348 9.75 -2.75 -0.80
N CYS A 349 9.52 -1.54 -0.26
CA CYS A 349 8.25 -0.84 -0.45
C CYS A 349 7.98 -0.61 -1.95
N VAL A 350 6.77 -0.18 -2.32
CA VAL A 350 6.42 0.09 -3.72
C VAL A 350 7.37 1.10 -4.32
N THR A 351 7.94 0.75 -5.47
CA THR A 351 8.82 1.64 -6.24
C THR A 351 8.03 2.67 -7.03
N PRO A 352 8.64 3.80 -7.44
CA PRO A 352 8.01 4.75 -8.34
C PRO A 352 7.47 4.12 -9.63
N LYS A 353 8.21 3.18 -10.23
CA LYS A 353 7.76 2.44 -11.42
C LYS A 353 6.52 1.61 -11.16
N GLU A 354 6.46 0.87 -10.07
CA GLU A 354 5.27 0.10 -9.69
C GLU A 354 4.08 1.02 -9.41
N ALA A 355 4.30 2.21 -8.84
CA ALA A 355 3.25 3.21 -8.66
C ALA A 355 2.74 3.75 -10.01
N ALA A 356 3.61 3.97 -10.98
CA ALA A 356 3.22 4.38 -12.33
C ALA A 356 2.44 3.26 -13.06
N ASP A 357 2.90 2.01 -12.98
CA ASP A 357 2.20 0.84 -13.53
C ASP A 357 0.81 0.66 -12.88
N HIS A 358 0.69 0.88 -11.57
CA HIS A 358 -0.59 0.90 -10.86
C HIS A 358 -1.55 1.94 -11.45
N HIS A 359 -1.11 3.18 -11.66
CA HIS A 359 -1.95 4.22 -12.25
C HIS A 359 -2.38 3.89 -13.68
N ALA A 360 -1.50 3.28 -14.49
CA ALA A 360 -1.84 2.80 -15.84
C ALA A 360 -2.98 1.76 -15.80
N ILE A 361 -2.88 0.77 -14.92
CA ILE A 361 -3.92 -0.25 -14.73
C ILE A 361 -5.24 0.37 -14.27
N LEU A 362 -5.22 1.27 -13.30
CA LEU A 362 -6.45 1.90 -12.79
C LEU A 362 -7.11 2.82 -13.80
N THR A 363 -6.32 3.54 -14.61
CA THR A 363 -6.84 4.38 -15.71
C THR A 363 -7.58 3.52 -16.74
N ALA A 364 -6.96 2.43 -17.17
CA ALA A 364 -7.59 1.47 -18.08
C ALA A 364 -8.85 0.83 -17.47
N ALA A 365 -8.79 0.46 -16.17
CA ALA A 365 -9.92 -0.13 -15.45
C ALA A 365 -11.10 0.85 -15.29
N LEU A 366 -10.84 2.13 -15.02
CA LEU A 366 -11.86 3.17 -14.95
C LEU A 366 -12.55 3.33 -16.31
N SER A 367 -11.75 3.43 -17.39
CA SER A 367 -12.27 3.48 -18.76
C SER A 367 -13.11 2.24 -19.10
N ALA A 368 -12.58 1.03 -18.84
CA ALA A 368 -13.25 -0.23 -19.09
C ALA A 368 -14.59 -0.34 -18.35
N GLY A 369 -14.61 0.05 -17.07
CA GLY A 369 -15.82 0.01 -16.23
C GLY A 369 -16.88 1.02 -16.68
N THR A 370 -16.47 2.18 -17.19
CA THR A 370 -17.35 3.24 -17.65
C THR A 370 -17.93 2.92 -19.03
N THR A 371 -17.10 2.47 -19.97
CA THR A 371 -17.50 2.16 -21.36
C THR A 371 -18.07 0.75 -21.52
N LYS A 372 -17.99 -0.10 -20.48
CA LYS A 372 -18.38 -1.52 -20.52
C LYS A 372 -17.64 -2.33 -21.62
N SER A 373 -16.37 -2.04 -21.79
CA SER A 373 -15.51 -2.67 -22.80
C SER A 373 -14.23 -3.20 -22.15
N VAL A 374 -13.43 -3.94 -22.92
CA VAL A 374 -12.05 -4.27 -22.57
C VAL A 374 -11.15 -3.13 -23.03
N CYS A 375 -10.27 -2.66 -22.17
CA CYS A 375 -9.31 -1.61 -22.48
C CYS A 375 -7.87 -2.14 -22.37
N ALA A 376 -7.02 -1.77 -23.32
CA ALA A 376 -5.57 -2.00 -23.21
C ALA A 376 -4.99 -1.18 -22.06
N VAL A 377 -3.95 -1.69 -21.41
CA VAL A 377 -3.21 -0.96 -20.40
C VAL A 377 -2.00 -0.29 -21.04
N GLU A 378 -1.97 1.03 -21.01
CA GLU A 378 -0.87 1.83 -21.54
C GLU A 378 0.14 2.11 -20.41
N TYR A 379 1.17 1.29 -20.32
CA TYR A 379 2.23 1.49 -19.33
C TYR A 379 3.13 2.66 -19.73
N PRO A 380 3.65 3.43 -18.74
CA PRO A 380 4.71 4.39 -19.02
C PRO A 380 5.88 3.66 -19.69
N ASN A 381 6.54 4.32 -20.64
CA ASN A 381 7.64 3.76 -21.41
C ASN A 381 8.71 3.16 -20.47
N GLU A 382 9.19 1.97 -20.84
CA GLU A 382 10.32 1.28 -20.22
C GLU A 382 11.64 1.97 -20.56
#